data_3326e24fa8dcf77040f43cf1a5709c95
#
_entry.id   3326e24fa8dcf77040f43cf1a5709c95
#
_cell.length_a   1.000
_cell.length_b   1.000
_cell.length_c   1.000
_cell.angle_alpha   90.00
_cell.angle_beta   90.00
_cell.angle_gamma   90.00
#
_symmetry.space_group_name_H-M   'P 1'
#
loop_
_entity.id
_entity.type
_entity.pdbx_description
1 polymer ?
#
loop_
_entity_poly.entity_id
_entity_poly.type
_entity_poly.pdbx_seq_one_letter_code
_entity_poly.pdbx_strand_id
1 'polypeptide(L)'
;MTTFSFDAQVTAALFDKTGAIFALGDGSVRFESGARSEVHDGAVLCACVHPSGEGIVTGGDDGKLVWSREGEAVLLAQTKGQWIDAVAASAESGLIAFSSGRTLSVLDVKDPHFRRDFQHERTVSGVAFDPKGRRIAASTYGGAWLWYARIEQQQPTKLAWAGSHLAVGFAPDGAYVVTSMQDNQLHGWRLKDQKNMRMGGYPSKIKSFAFLAKGQLLATSGAQGVVLWPFVGSNGPMGREATEIGYDETTLIAQVAAAPAHGRLAAGLEDGRVWWADPAGRGLQFVKQDKGAPITALAMSSGAARIAWADEDGQAGVASL
;
A
#
# COMPACT_ATOMS: atom_id res chain seq x y z
N MET A 1 -7.01 15.65 17.89
CA MET A 1 -7.51 14.87 16.74
C MET A 1 -8.39 15.78 15.91
N THR A 2 -8.16 15.87 14.60
CA THR A 2 -9.02 16.57 13.64
C THR A 2 -9.89 15.51 12.95
N THR A 3 -11.19 15.78 12.79
CA THR A 3 -12.14 14.83 12.15
C THR A 3 -12.75 15.46 10.91
N PHE A 4 -13.09 14.63 9.94
CA PHE A 4 -13.70 14.98 8.66
C PHE A 4 -14.89 14.06 8.41
N SER A 5 -15.87 14.53 7.65
CA SER A 5 -16.98 13.73 7.14
C SER A 5 -17.08 13.99 5.65
N PHE A 6 -16.94 12.92 4.87
CA PHE A 6 -17.01 12.95 3.41
C PHE A 6 -18.29 12.26 2.95
N ASP A 7 -18.82 12.69 1.79
CA ASP A 7 -20.05 12.11 1.22
C ASP A 7 -19.81 10.81 0.42
N ALA A 8 -18.55 10.32 0.41
CA ALA A 8 -18.15 9.10 -0.28
C ALA A 8 -17.11 8.33 0.53
N GLN A 9 -17.04 7.02 0.29
CA GLN A 9 -16.05 6.14 0.89
C GLN A 9 -14.62 6.61 0.55
N VAL A 10 -13.75 6.59 1.56
CA VAL A 10 -12.32 6.84 1.37
C VAL A 10 -11.62 5.55 0.92
N THR A 11 -11.01 5.60 -0.25
CA THR A 11 -10.29 4.47 -0.85
C THR A 11 -8.82 4.42 -0.46
N ALA A 12 -8.22 5.58 -0.13
CA ALA A 12 -6.86 5.65 0.39
C ALA A 12 -6.65 6.85 1.31
N ALA A 13 -5.84 6.67 2.34
CA ALA A 13 -5.30 7.74 3.19
C ALA A 13 -3.78 7.74 3.08
N LEU A 14 -3.17 8.90 2.95
CA LEU A 14 -1.73 9.07 2.77
C LEU A 14 -1.24 10.30 3.52
N PHE A 15 0.06 10.37 3.77
CA PHE A 15 0.73 11.59 4.21
C PHE A 15 1.74 12.04 3.17
N ASP A 16 1.67 13.28 2.75
CA ASP A 16 2.74 13.97 2.06
C ASP A 16 3.53 14.88 3.01
N LYS A 17 4.34 15.79 2.47
CA LYS A 17 5.10 16.77 3.27
C LYS A 17 4.22 17.81 3.96
N THR A 18 3.00 18.04 3.49
CA THR A 18 2.09 19.10 3.96
C THR A 18 1.08 18.60 4.97
N GLY A 19 0.68 17.33 4.89
CA GLY A 19 -0.31 16.77 5.80
C GLY A 19 -0.94 15.48 5.30
N ALA A 20 -2.10 15.15 5.87
CA ALA A 20 -2.88 14.00 5.44
C ALA A 20 -3.69 14.33 4.17
N ILE A 21 -3.79 13.33 3.30
CA ILE A 21 -4.54 13.39 2.04
C ILE A 21 -5.41 12.14 1.95
N PHE A 22 -6.66 12.33 1.55
CA PHE A 22 -7.65 11.28 1.36
C PHE A 22 -8.11 11.22 -0.10
N ALA A 23 -8.06 10.05 -0.70
CA ALA A 23 -8.62 9.78 -2.01
C ALA A 23 -9.96 9.06 -1.86
N LEU A 24 -10.98 9.47 -2.63
CA LEU A 24 -12.36 9.05 -2.43
C LEU A 24 -12.92 8.29 -3.63
N GLY A 25 -13.95 7.48 -3.36
CA GLY A 25 -14.69 6.74 -4.36
C GLY A 25 -15.55 7.61 -5.28
N ASP A 26 -15.73 8.90 -4.98
CA ASP A 26 -16.39 9.88 -5.86
C ASP A 26 -15.45 10.55 -6.88
N GLY A 27 -14.17 10.11 -6.92
CA GLY A 27 -13.17 10.67 -7.83
C GLY A 27 -12.46 11.91 -7.30
N SER A 28 -12.74 12.33 -6.07
CA SER A 28 -12.13 13.52 -5.48
C SER A 28 -10.94 13.17 -4.57
N VAL A 29 -10.06 14.15 -4.39
CA VAL A 29 -8.99 14.16 -3.40
C VAL A 29 -9.24 15.26 -2.40
N ARG A 30 -9.10 14.94 -1.11
CA ARG A 30 -9.30 15.86 0.01
C ARG A 30 -8.00 16.02 0.78
N PHE A 31 -7.65 17.24 1.07
CA PHE A 31 -6.46 17.60 1.83
C PHE A 31 -6.83 17.97 3.27
N GLU A 32 -5.95 17.71 4.20
CA GLU A 32 -6.13 18.08 5.62
C GLU A 32 -6.39 19.57 5.83
N SER A 33 -5.87 20.43 4.96
CA SER A 33 -6.13 21.89 4.93
C SER A 33 -7.58 22.26 4.66
N GLY A 34 -8.40 21.30 4.15
CA GLY A 34 -9.76 21.52 3.66
C GLY A 34 -9.85 21.72 2.15
N ALA A 35 -8.72 21.79 1.44
CA ALA A 35 -8.72 21.89 -0.02
C ALA A 35 -9.28 20.60 -0.66
N ARG A 36 -9.88 20.75 -1.85
CA ARG A 36 -10.51 19.69 -2.64
C ARG A 36 -10.07 19.77 -4.09
N SER A 37 -9.84 18.62 -4.71
CA SER A 37 -9.60 18.50 -6.15
C SER A 37 -10.47 17.38 -6.72
N GLU A 38 -11.22 17.68 -7.79
CA GLU A 38 -11.92 16.69 -8.60
C GLU A 38 -10.93 16.18 -9.65
N VAL A 39 -10.56 14.92 -9.57
CA VAL A 39 -9.43 14.40 -10.38
C VAL A 39 -9.83 13.27 -11.32
N HIS A 40 -10.92 12.56 -11.01
CA HIS A 40 -11.46 11.47 -11.83
C HIS A 40 -12.95 11.66 -12.10
N ASP A 41 -13.40 11.17 -13.26
CA ASP A 41 -14.82 11.13 -13.63
C ASP A 41 -15.56 9.91 -13.03
N GLY A 42 -14.87 9.11 -12.26
CA GLY A 42 -15.33 7.92 -11.55
C GLY A 42 -14.53 7.72 -10.26
N ALA A 43 -14.40 6.49 -9.78
CA ALA A 43 -13.76 6.20 -8.50
C ALA A 43 -12.24 6.30 -8.58
N VAL A 44 -11.60 6.81 -7.52
CA VAL A 44 -10.18 6.58 -7.28
C VAL A 44 -9.99 5.14 -6.85
N LEU A 45 -9.21 4.36 -7.59
CA LEU A 45 -8.95 2.95 -7.33
C LEU A 45 -7.65 2.71 -6.56
N CYS A 46 -6.65 3.56 -6.79
CA CYS A 46 -5.34 3.43 -6.16
C CYS A 46 -4.66 4.79 -5.99
N ALA A 47 -3.78 4.90 -5.00
CA ALA A 47 -3.03 6.12 -4.74
C ALA A 47 -1.64 5.82 -4.15
N CYS A 48 -0.67 6.69 -4.43
CA CYS A 48 0.62 6.73 -3.76
C CYS A 48 1.12 8.18 -3.62
N VAL A 49 2.07 8.43 -2.73
CA VAL A 49 2.71 9.74 -2.62
C VAL A 49 3.56 9.99 -3.87
N HIS A 50 3.49 11.19 -4.45
CA HIS A 50 4.32 11.56 -5.60
C HIS A 50 5.82 11.50 -5.24
N PRO A 51 6.74 11.16 -6.17
CA PRO A 51 8.17 11.06 -5.91
C PRO A 51 8.82 12.31 -5.29
N SER A 52 8.27 13.51 -5.55
CA SER A 52 8.74 14.76 -4.91
C SER A 52 8.40 14.83 -3.41
N GLY A 53 7.49 13.99 -2.93
CA GLY A 53 6.92 14.06 -1.59
C GLY A 53 5.84 15.13 -1.45
N GLU A 54 5.35 15.72 -2.55
CA GLU A 54 4.30 16.74 -2.56
C GLU A 54 3.09 16.23 -3.33
N GLY A 55 1.96 16.10 -2.63
CA GLY A 55 0.73 15.55 -3.17
C GLY A 55 0.79 14.05 -3.43
N ILE A 56 -0.24 13.54 -4.07
CA ILE A 56 -0.43 12.13 -4.38
C ILE A 56 -0.65 11.89 -5.88
N VAL A 57 -0.29 10.71 -6.34
CA VAL A 57 -0.64 10.18 -7.65
C VAL A 57 -1.80 9.21 -7.47
N THR A 58 -2.86 9.41 -8.22
CA THR A 58 -4.07 8.58 -8.19
C THR A 58 -4.32 7.93 -9.54
N GLY A 59 -4.82 6.69 -9.51
CA GLY A 59 -5.36 5.99 -10.66
C GLY A 59 -6.86 5.76 -10.49
N GLY A 60 -7.63 5.93 -11.55
CA GLY A 60 -9.08 5.81 -11.52
C GLY A 60 -9.64 4.79 -12.51
N ASP A 61 -10.93 4.50 -12.37
CA ASP A 61 -11.70 3.65 -13.28
C ASP A 61 -11.99 4.36 -14.63
N ASP A 62 -11.78 5.67 -14.70
CA ASP A 62 -11.78 6.45 -15.93
C ASP A 62 -10.49 6.29 -16.77
N GLY A 63 -9.52 5.53 -16.26
CA GLY A 63 -8.25 5.27 -16.92
C GLY A 63 -7.26 6.42 -16.86
N LYS A 64 -7.51 7.44 -16.05
CA LYS A 64 -6.56 8.54 -15.83
C LYS A 64 -5.57 8.20 -14.72
N LEU A 65 -4.33 8.67 -14.88
CA LEU A 65 -3.32 8.77 -13.84
C LEU A 65 -3.10 10.26 -13.58
N VAL A 66 -3.41 10.72 -12.38
CA VAL A 66 -3.39 12.15 -12.04
C VAL A 66 -2.48 12.40 -10.84
N TRP A 67 -1.62 13.41 -10.94
CA TRP A 67 -0.90 13.95 -9.80
C TRP A 67 -1.67 15.14 -9.24
N SER A 68 -2.05 15.05 -7.97
CA SER A 68 -2.78 16.09 -7.24
C SER A 68 -1.95 16.61 -6.09
N ARG A 69 -1.81 17.90 -6.02
CA ARG A 69 -1.34 18.65 -4.86
C ARG A 69 -2.32 19.76 -4.56
N GLU A 70 -2.19 20.42 -3.41
CA GLU A 70 -3.13 21.45 -3.00
C GLU A 70 -3.28 22.54 -4.07
N GLY A 71 -4.50 22.70 -4.60
CA GLY A 71 -4.82 23.69 -5.62
C GLY A 71 -4.48 23.30 -7.06
N GLU A 72 -3.85 22.14 -7.31
CA GLU A 72 -3.44 21.72 -8.65
C GLU A 72 -3.71 20.22 -8.90
N ALA A 73 -4.07 19.89 -10.15
CA ALA A 73 -4.16 18.53 -10.65
C ALA A 73 -3.53 18.45 -12.04
N VAL A 74 -2.64 17.49 -12.26
CA VAL A 74 -1.91 17.29 -13.52
C VAL A 74 -2.16 15.88 -14.03
N LEU A 75 -2.71 15.76 -15.24
CA LEU A 75 -2.85 14.49 -15.94
C LEU A 75 -1.46 13.98 -16.36
N LEU A 76 -1.02 12.85 -15.79
CA LEU A 76 0.26 12.23 -16.11
C LEU A 76 0.15 11.21 -17.25
N ALA A 77 -0.95 10.44 -17.30
CA ALA A 77 -1.22 9.47 -18.33
C ALA A 77 -2.73 9.18 -18.44
N GLN A 78 -3.13 8.64 -19.59
CA GLN A 78 -4.49 8.13 -19.78
C GLN A 78 -4.44 6.83 -20.58
N THR A 79 -5.20 5.85 -20.13
CA THR A 79 -5.44 4.58 -20.80
C THR A 79 -6.86 4.56 -21.33
N LYS A 80 -7.05 4.17 -22.60
CA LYS A 80 -8.40 4.16 -23.17
C LYS A 80 -9.14 2.87 -22.81
N GLY A 81 -10.27 3.01 -22.09
CA GLY A 81 -11.18 1.90 -21.78
C GLY A 81 -10.62 0.86 -20.81
N GLN A 82 -9.62 1.20 -20.04
CA GLN A 82 -9.03 0.33 -19.01
C GLN A 82 -8.76 1.14 -17.74
N TRP A 83 -9.07 0.56 -16.60
CA TRP A 83 -8.81 1.12 -15.29
C TRP A 83 -7.32 1.18 -14.98
N ILE A 84 -6.94 2.06 -14.08
CA ILE A 84 -5.62 2.07 -13.45
C ILE A 84 -5.80 1.56 -12.02
N ASP A 85 -5.48 0.27 -11.79
CA ASP A 85 -5.82 -0.46 -10.58
C ASP A 85 -4.72 -0.44 -9.52
N ALA A 86 -3.47 -0.21 -9.93
CA ALA A 86 -2.35 -0.15 -9.00
C ALA A 86 -1.36 0.93 -9.43
N VAL A 87 -0.84 1.65 -8.45
CA VAL A 87 0.17 2.70 -8.63
C VAL A 87 1.23 2.59 -7.53
N ALA A 88 2.47 2.83 -7.89
CA ALA A 88 3.58 2.97 -6.95
C ALA A 88 4.53 4.07 -7.42
N ALA A 89 5.24 4.68 -6.48
CA ALA A 89 6.24 5.68 -6.78
C ALA A 89 7.54 5.41 -6.02
N SER A 90 8.65 5.88 -6.58
CA SER A 90 9.96 5.83 -5.95
C SER A 90 10.56 7.23 -5.90
N ALA A 91 10.66 7.78 -4.69
CA ALA A 91 11.35 9.06 -4.46
C ALA A 91 12.84 8.96 -4.81
N GLU A 92 13.46 7.78 -4.58
CA GLU A 92 14.88 7.54 -4.87
C GLU A 92 15.22 7.65 -6.36
N SER A 93 14.35 7.11 -7.24
CA SER A 93 14.60 7.12 -8.69
C SER A 93 13.80 8.17 -9.45
N GLY A 94 12.82 8.84 -8.82
CA GLY A 94 11.92 9.78 -9.49
C GLY A 94 10.94 9.10 -10.45
N LEU A 95 10.63 7.82 -10.24
CA LEU A 95 9.77 7.05 -11.12
C LEU A 95 8.38 6.83 -10.52
N ILE A 96 7.39 6.75 -11.40
CA ILE A 96 6.02 6.32 -11.11
C ILE A 96 5.73 5.10 -11.96
N ALA A 97 5.21 4.02 -11.35
CA ALA A 97 4.76 2.83 -12.04
C ALA A 97 3.25 2.65 -11.80
N PHE A 98 2.52 2.23 -12.83
CA PHE A 98 1.10 1.95 -12.72
C PHE A 98 0.70 0.76 -13.59
N SER A 99 -0.37 0.08 -13.21
CA SER A 99 -0.94 -1.01 -13.99
C SER A 99 -2.25 -0.62 -14.65
N SER A 100 -2.45 -1.11 -15.86
CA SER A 100 -3.71 -1.05 -16.58
C SER A 100 -3.92 -2.37 -17.33
N GLY A 101 -4.84 -3.18 -16.83
CA GLY A 101 -5.04 -4.53 -17.33
C GLY A 101 -3.76 -5.38 -17.25
N ARG A 102 -3.20 -5.77 -18.39
CA ARG A 102 -1.98 -6.59 -18.47
C ARG A 102 -0.70 -5.79 -18.69
N THR A 103 -0.79 -4.49 -18.66
CA THR A 103 0.37 -3.60 -18.91
C THR A 103 0.83 -2.96 -17.60
N LEU A 104 2.11 -3.10 -17.29
CA LEU A 104 2.81 -2.28 -16.31
C LEU A 104 3.51 -1.16 -17.05
N SER A 105 3.17 0.09 -16.74
CA SER A 105 3.77 1.30 -17.31
C SER A 105 4.64 2.02 -16.30
N VAL A 106 5.73 2.63 -16.76
CA VAL A 106 6.67 3.42 -15.93
C VAL A 106 6.89 4.79 -16.57
N LEU A 107 6.79 5.83 -15.75
CA LEU A 107 7.04 7.22 -16.11
C LEU A 107 8.17 7.78 -15.25
N ASP A 108 8.89 8.80 -15.76
CA ASP A 108 9.88 9.56 -15.01
C ASP A 108 9.36 10.98 -14.78
N VAL A 109 9.32 11.44 -13.52
CA VAL A 109 8.82 12.79 -13.20
C VAL A 109 9.73 13.91 -13.72
N LYS A 110 10.97 13.60 -14.10
CA LYS A 110 11.96 14.54 -14.62
C LYS A 110 12.06 14.54 -16.15
N ASP A 111 11.56 13.47 -16.79
CA ASP A 111 11.61 13.32 -18.25
C ASP A 111 10.21 12.94 -18.77
N PRO A 112 9.43 13.90 -19.27
CA PRO A 112 8.08 13.66 -19.76
C PRO A 112 8.03 12.75 -21.01
N HIS A 113 9.17 12.53 -21.66
CA HIS A 113 9.28 11.62 -22.81
C HIS A 113 9.66 10.20 -22.41
N PHE A 114 10.08 10.00 -21.15
CA PHE A 114 10.39 8.67 -20.67
C PHE A 114 9.12 7.88 -20.38
N ARG A 115 8.98 6.76 -21.08
CA ARG A 115 7.95 5.75 -20.80
C ARG A 115 8.51 4.36 -21.08
N ARG A 116 8.17 3.40 -20.21
CA ARG A 116 8.40 1.97 -20.44
C ARG A 116 7.12 1.22 -20.18
N ASP A 117 6.77 0.30 -21.08
CA ASP A 117 5.58 -0.55 -20.97
C ASP A 117 6.03 -2.02 -20.98
N PHE A 118 5.67 -2.76 -19.96
CA PHE A 118 5.97 -4.18 -19.80
C PHE A 118 4.68 -4.98 -19.88
N GLN A 119 4.61 -5.89 -20.86
CA GLN A 119 3.43 -6.70 -21.11
C GLN A 119 3.47 -7.99 -20.29
N HIS A 120 2.32 -8.37 -19.73
CA HIS A 120 2.14 -9.60 -18.97
C HIS A 120 1.08 -10.48 -19.62
N GLU A 121 1.15 -11.80 -19.37
CA GLU A 121 0.14 -12.75 -19.84
C GLU A 121 -1.19 -12.60 -19.08
N ARG A 122 -1.15 -12.11 -17.86
CA ARG A 122 -2.28 -11.94 -16.93
C ARG A 122 -2.34 -10.50 -16.42
N THR A 123 -3.51 -10.12 -15.91
CA THR A 123 -3.72 -8.82 -15.28
C THR A 123 -2.70 -8.59 -14.16
N VAL A 124 -2.13 -7.39 -14.12
CA VAL A 124 -1.25 -6.93 -13.06
C VAL A 124 -2.12 -6.36 -11.94
N SER A 125 -2.10 -6.99 -10.76
CA SER A 125 -2.97 -6.63 -9.63
C SER A 125 -2.30 -5.71 -8.61
N GLY A 126 -0.97 -5.65 -8.60
CA GLY A 126 -0.22 -4.80 -7.70
C GLY A 126 1.16 -4.49 -8.24
N VAL A 127 1.69 -3.33 -7.87
CA VAL A 127 3.01 -2.86 -8.29
C VAL A 127 3.78 -2.30 -7.09
N ALA A 128 5.09 -2.51 -7.04
CA ALA A 128 5.96 -1.93 -6.03
C ALA A 128 7.38 -1.74 -6.56
N PHE A 129 8.04 -0.65 -6.18
CA PHE A 129 9.46 -0.46 -6.41
C PHE A 129 10.30 -1.12 -5.32
N ASP A 130 11.49 -1.60 -5.70
CA ASP A 130 12.51 -1.94 -4.71
C ASP A 130 13.03 -0.66 -4.01
N PRO A 131 13.68 -0.76 -2.84
CA PRO A 131 14.11 0.41 -2.06
C PRO A 131 15.04 1.37 -2.80
N LYS A 132 15.72 0.90 -3.86
CA LYS A 132 16.60 1.73 -4.70
C LYS A 132 15.90 2.29 -5.95
N GLY A 133 14.62 1.97 -6.14
CA GLY A 133 13.86 2.39 -7.32
C GLY A 133 14.37 1.84 -8.65
N ARG A 134 15.16 0.76 -8.61
CA ARG A 134 15.76 0.15 -9.81
C ARG A 134 14.93 -0.95 -10.40
N ARG A 135 14.26 -1.73 -9.55
CA ARG A 135 13.41 -2.85 -9.94
C ARG A 135 11.97 -2.58 -9.53
N ILE A 136 11.05 -3.14 -10.31
CA ILE A 136 9.62 -3.12 -10.02
C ILE A 136 9.15 -4.57 -9.92
N ALA A 137 8.38 -4.86 -8.88
CA ALA A 137 7.62 -6.08 -8.78
C ALA A 137 6.20 -5.83 -9.27
N ALA A 138 5.70 -6.72 -10.12
CA ALA A 138 4.31 -6.76 -10.59
C ALA A 138 3.69 -8.09 -10.16
N SER A 139 2.63 -8.07 -9.35
CA SER A 139 1.89 -9.27 -8.98
C SER A 139 0.84 -9.61 -10.02
N THR A 140 0.68 -10.91 -10.30
CA THR A 140 -0.27 -11.44 -11.27
C THR A 140 -0.85 -12.76 -10.76
N TYR A 141 -1.78 -13.36 -11.50
CA TYR A 141 -2.07 -14.77 -11.33
C TYR A 141 -0.83 -15.62 -11.68
N GLY A 142 -0.43 -16.49 -10.77
CA GLY A 142 0.71 -17.40 -10.94
C GLY A 142 2.04 -16.86 -10.42
N GLY A 143 2.06 -15.73 -9.70
CA GLY A 143 3.25 -15.21 -9.03
C GLY A 143 3.49 -13.72 -9.21
N ALA A 144 4.74 -13.33 -9.09
CA ALA A 144 5.19 -11.97 -9.32
C ALA A 144 6.32 -11.94 -10.38
N TRP A 145 6.48 -10.79 -11.01
CA TRP A 145 7.48 -10.54 -12.04
C TRP A 145 8.34 -9.36 -11.61
N LEU A 146 9.66 -9.49 -11.78
CA LEU A 146 10.61 -8.43 -11.49
C LEU A 146 11.17 -7.85 -12.78
N TRP A 147 11.04 -6.54 -12.94
CA TRP A 147 11.54 -5.76 -14.07
C TRP A 147 12.57 -4.74 -13.60
N TYR A 148 13.58 -4.45 -14.41
CA TYR A 148 14.39 -3.24 -14.23
C TYR A 148 13.64 -2.05 -14.83
N ALA A 149 13.34 -1.06 -14.02
CA ALA A 149 12.43 0.05 -14.36
C ALA A 149 12.81 0.84 -15.61
N ARG A 150 14.11 0.97 -15.88
CA ARG A 150 14.64 1.79 -17.01
C ARG A 150 15.07 0.99 -18.22
N ILE A 151 15.15 -0.33 -18.12
CA ILE A 151 15.63 -1.19 -19.22
C ILE A 151 14.44 -1.60 -20.07
N GLU A 152 14.49 -1.29 -21.37
CA GLU A 152 13.41 -1.62 -22.29
C GLU A 152 13.48 -3.08 -22.76
N GLN A 153 14.63 -3.51 -23.26
CA GLN A 153 14.82 -4.86 -23.73
C GLN A 153 15.45 -5.72 -22.64
N GLN A 154 14.63 -6.49 -21.97
CA GLN A 154 15.06 -7.38 -20.89
C GLN A 154 14.16 -8.61 -20.77
N GLN A 155 14.70 -9.65 -20.15
CA GLN A 155 13.91 -10.77 -19.68
C GLN A 155 13.61 -10.55 -18.19
N PRO A 156 12.32 -10.54 -17.79
CA PRO A 156 11.96 -10.36 -16.38
C PRO A 156 12.29 -11.61 -15.57
N THR A 157 12.56 -11.43 -14.29
CA THR A 157 12.65 -12.56 -13.36
C THR A 157 11.24 -12.94 -12.91
N LYS A 158 10.83 -14.18 -13.19
CA LYS A 158 9.56 -14.73 -12.71
C LYS A 158 9.73 -15.36 -11.34
N LEU A 159 8.95 -14.91 -10.38
CA LEU A 159 8.80 -15.47 -9.05
C LEU A 159 7.50 -16.30 -9.04
N ALA A 160 7.61 -17.57 -9.43
CA ALA A 160 6.44 -18.42 -9.68
C ALA A 160 5.82 -18.95 -8.37
N TRP A 161 4.50 -18.85 -8.27
CA TRP A 161 3.67 -19.54 -7.29
C TRP A 161 2.22 -19.55 -7.75
N ALA A 162 1.53 -20.69 -7.63
CA ALA A 162 0.14 -20.83 -8.07
C ALA A 162 -0.80 -19.98 -7.22
N GLY A 163 -1.82 -19.42 -7.85
CA GLY A 163 -2.87 -18.62 -7.21
C GLY A 163 -2.87 -17.16 -7.65
N SER A 164 -3.86 -16.42 -7.17
CA SER A 164 -4.03 -15.00 -7.47
C SER A 164 -3.27 -14.16 -6.45
N HIS A 165 -2.23 -13.48 -6.90
CA HIS A 165 -1.45 -12.53 -6.11
C HIS A 165 -2.02 -11.13 -6.31
N LEU A 166 -2.27 -10.43 -5.19
CA LEU A 166 -2.91 -9.11 -5.15
C LEU A 166 -1.86 -8.01 -4.91
N ALA A 167 -1.83 -7.45 -3.70
CA ALA A 167 -0.81 -6.48 -3.35
C ALA A 167 0.60 -7.11 -3.36
N VAL A 168 1.61 -6.30 -3.66
CA VAL A 168 3.02 -6.70 -3.64
C VAL A 168 3.86 -5.65 -2.94
N GLY A 169 4.92 -6.06 -2.25
CA GLY A 169 5.87 -5.18 -1.61
C GLY A 169 7.27 -5.79 -1.50
N PHE A 170 8.28 -4.93 -1.48
CA PHE A 170 9.65 -5.33 -1.14
C PHE A 170 9.91 -5.13 0.34
N ALA A 171 10.70 -6.02 0.93
CA ALA A 171 11.32 -5.72 2.22
C ALA A 171 12.26 -4.51 2.10
N PRO A 172 12.39 -3.66 3.14
CA PRO A 172 13.20 -2.44 3.09
C PRO A 172 14.69 -2.63 2.78
N ASP A 173 15.23 -3.84 2.97
CA ASP A 173 16.59 -4.21 2.56
C ASP A 173 16.68 -4.68 1.09
N GLY A 174 15.53 -4.83 0.41
CA GLY A 174 15.43 -5.33 -0.96
C GLY A 174 15.72 -6.82 -1.11
N ALA A 175 15.83 -7.58 -0.01
CA ALA A 175 16.17 -9.00 -0.03
C ALA A 175 14.96 -9.91 -0.29
N TYR A 176 13.74 -9.43 -0.04
CA TYR A 176 12.52 -10.20 -0.18
C TYR A 176 11.45 -9.43 -0.96
N VAL A 177 10.60 -10.19 -1.65
CA VAL A 177 9.32 -9.73 -2.20
C VAL A 177 8.22 -10.52 -1.50
N VAL A 178 7.15 -9.84 -1.12
CA VAL A 178 5.96 -10.43 -0.47
C VAL A 178 4.73 -10.00 -1.23
N THR A 179 3.78 -10.92 -1.39
CA THR A 179 2.46 -10.64 -1.96
C THR A 179 1.36 -11.10 -1.01
N SER A 180 0.25 -10.35 -0.94
CA SER A 180 -1.00 -10.90 -0.43
C SER A 180 -1.68 -11.72 -1.52
N MET A 181 -2.46 -12.72 -1.10
CA MET A 181 -3.14 -13.63 -2.02
C MET A 181 -4.65 -13.63 -1.79
N GLN A 182 -5.38 -14.04 -2.80
CA GLN A 182 -6.83 -14.23 -2.71
C GLN A 182 -7.21 -15.30 -1.65
N ASP A 183 -6.32 -16.25 -1.36
CA ASP A 183 -6.53 -17.42 -0.52
C ASP A 183 -6.20 -17.18 0.96
N ASN A 184 -6.42 -15.97 1.50
CA ASN A 184 -6.19 -15.63 2.90
C ASN A 184 -4.78 -15.99 3.41
N GLN A 185 -3.76 -15.71 2.62
CA GLN A 185 -2.37 -15.94 2.97
C GLN A 185 -1.45 -14.90 2.29
N LEU A 186 -0.22 -14.84 2.77
CA LEU A 186 0.85 -14.17 2.03
C LEU A 186 1.79 -15.23 1.44
N HIS A 187 2.36 -14.87 0.32
CA HIS A 187 3.48 -15.60 -0.26
C HIS A 187 4.67 -14.67 -0.44
N GLY A 188 5.87 -15.19 -0.27
CA GLY A 188 7.08 -14.37 -0.41
C GLY A 188 8.22 -15.15 -1.04
N TRP A 189 9.22 -14.42 -1.54
CA TRP A 189 10.43 -14.96 -2.13
C TRP A 189 11.65 -14.23 -1.59
N ARG A 190 12.67 -14.99 -1.22
CA ARG A 190 14.00 -14.48 -0.98
C ARG A 190 14.72 -14.33 -2.32
N LEU A 191 15.11 -13.11 -2.67
CA LEU A 191 15.52 -12.80 -4.05
C LEU A 191 16.89 -13.38 -4.45
N LYS A 192 17.80 -13.64 -3.50
CA LYS A 192 19.14 -14.15 -3.82
C LYS A 192 19.14 -15.56 -4.42
N ASP A 193 18.13 -16.38 -4.12
CA ASP A 193 18.02 -17.78 -4.54
C ASP A 193 16.60 -18.19 -4.94
N GLN A 194 15.67 -17.22 -4.98
CA GLN A 194 14.25 -17.37 -5.27
C GLN A 194 13.54 -18.39 -4.37
N LYS A 195 14.11 -18.70 -3.21
CA LYS A 195 13.46 -19.57 -2.24
C LYS A 195 12.18 -18.92 -1.75
N ASN A 196 11.07 -19.63 -1.94
CA ASN A 196 9.75 -19.14 -1.55
C ASN A 196 9.41 -19.47 -0.09
N MET A 197 8.42 -18.76 0.44
CA MET A 197 7.87 -18.94 1.78
C MET A 197 6.38 -18.66 1.77
N ARG A 198 5.64 -19.45 2.52
CA ARG A 198 4.21 -19.28 2.73
C ARG A 198 3.95 -18.81 4.16
N MET A 199 3.15 -17.77 4.31
CA MET A 199 2.72 -17.19 5.57
C MET A 199 1.19 -17.25 5.61
N GLY A 200 0.63 -18.23 6.32
CA GLY A 200 -0.80 -18.56 6.33
C GLY A 200 -1.36 -18.65 7.74
N GLY A 201 -2.62 -19.11 7.84
CA GLY A 201 -3.34 -19.23 9.11
C GLY A 201 -4.34 -18.10 9.38
N TYR A 202 -4.61 -17.28 8.37
CA TYR A 202 -5.54 -16.16 8.50
C TYR A 202 -7.00 -16.58 8.30
N PRO A 203 -7.90 -16.12 9.15
CA PRO A 203 -9.34 -16.35 8.99
C PRO A 203 -9.95 -15.53 7.84
N SER A 204 -9.30 -14.43 7.42
CA SER A 204 -9.81 -13.54 6.39
C SER A 204 -8.69 -13.09 5.44
N LYS A 205 -9.07 -12.36 4.37
CA LYS A 205 -8.11 -11.77 3.43
C LYS A 205 -7.20 -10.76 4.09
N ILE A 206 -5.92 -10.81 3.74
CA ILE A 206 -4.96 -9.78 4.12
C ILE A 206 -5.14 -8.60 3.17
N LYS A 207 -5.84 -7.56 3.63
CA LYS A 207 -6.14 -6.34 2.88
C LYS A 207 -4.95 -5.38 2.84
N SER A 208 -4.12 -5.41 3.89
CA SER A 208 -2.93 -4.56 4.00
C SER A 208 -1.80 -5.25 4.75
N PHE A 209 -0.58 -4.85 4.44
CA PHE A 209 0.62 -5.23 5.17
C PHE A 209 1.65 -4.10 5.13
N ALA A 210 2.48 -3.99 6.16
CA ALA A 210 3.50 -2.95 6.26
C ALA A 210 4.75 -3.47 6.97
N PHE A 211 5.93 -3.13 6.45
CA PHE A 211 7.19 -3.37 7.14
C PHE A 211 7.44 -2.31 8.20
N LEU A 212 8.01 -2.71 9.34
CA LEU A 212 8.40 -1.84 10.44
C LEU A 212 9.72 -2.30 11.06
N ALA A 213 10.21 -1.56 12.06
CA ALA A 213 11.45 -1.87 12.77
C ALA A 213 12.63 -2.09 11.81
N LYS A 214 12.83 -1.18 10.85
CA LYS A 214 13.87 -1.25 9.80
C LYS A 214 13.78 -2.53 8.95
N GLY A 215 12.56 -3.03 8.71
CA GLY A 215 12.29 -4.22 7.91
C GLY A 215 12.45 -5.55 8.67
N GLN A 216 12.67 -5.51 9.99
CA GLN A 216 12.79 -6.73 10.78
C GLN A 216 11.46 -7.42 11.06
N LEU A 217 10.34 -6.70 10.90
CA LEU A 217 9.00 -7.21 11.09
C LEU A 217 8.11 -6.82 9.90
N LEU A 218 7.17 -7.70 9.56
CA LEU A 218 6.07 -7.44 8.63
C LEU A 218 4.76 -7.56 9.41
N ALA A 219 4.05 -6.44 9.58
CA ALA A 219 2.72 -6.40 10.15
C ALA A 219 1.67 -6.67 9.07
N THR A 220 0.63 -7.41 9.40
CA THR A 220 -0.45 -7.79 8.47
C THR A 220 -1.82 -7.71 9.11
N SER A 221 -2.83 -7.37 8.30
CA SER A 221 -4.26 -7.43 8.64
C SER A 221 -4.83 -8.85 8.42
N GLY A 222 -6.13 -9.04 8.62
CA GLY A 222 -6.87 -10.25 8.26
C GLY A 222 -6.99 -11.30 9.37
N ALA A 223 -6.57 -10.98 10.60
CA ALA A 223 -6.76 -11.81 11.80
C ALA A 223 -7.35 -10.97 12.93
N GLN A 224 -7.63 -11.59 14.08
CA GLN A 224 -8.19 -10.93 15.27
C GLN A 224 -7.22 -9.93 15.91
N GLY A 225 -5.91 -10.11 15.71
CA GLY A 225 -4.87 -9.15 16.06
C GLY A 225 -3.99 -8.84 14.86
N VAL A 226 -3.07 -7.91 15.01
CA VAL A 226 -2.04 -7.68 14.01
C VAL A 226 -1.02 -8.80 14.09
N VAL A 227 -0.87 -9.55 12.99
CA VAL A 227 0.12 -10.63 12.89
C VAL A 227 1.46 -10.05 12.47
N LEU A 228 2.50 -10.34 13.24
CA LEU A 228 3.88 -9.86 13.04
C LEU A 228 4.78 -11.02 12.61
N TRP A 229 5.22 -11.01 11.36
CA TRP A 229 6.17 -11.98 10.81
C TRP A 229 7.61 -11.48 10.98
N PRO A 230 8.52 -12.29 11.58
CA PRO A 230 9.90 -11.88 11.76
C PRO A 230 10.73 -12.02 10.48
N PHE A 231 11.17 -10.89 9.92
CA PHE A 231 12.08 -10.81 8.78
C PHE A 231 13.53 -10.57 9.22
N VAL A 232 14.02 -11.38 10.16
CA VAL A 232 15.36 -11.23 10.76
C VAL A 232 16.33 -12.31 10.28
N GLY A 233 17.59 -11.92 10.12
CA GLY A 233 18.66 -12.82 9.67
C GLY A 233 18.52 -13.22 8.20
N SER A 234 19.31 -14.21 7.76
CA SER A 234 19.42 -14.59 6.35
C SER A 234 18.22 -15.36 5.80
N ASN A 235 17.33 -15.85 6.66
CA ASN A 235 16.19 -16.69 6.29
C ASN A 235 14.84 -15.98 6.41
N GLY A 236 14.81 -14.74 6.94
CA GLY A 236 13.54 -14.03 7.15
C GLY A 236 12.56 -14.85 8.00
N PRO A 237 11.29 -14.97 7.61
CA PRO A 237 10.26 -15.69 8.37
C PRO A 237 10.33 -17.21 8.24
N MET A 238 11.18 -17.76 7.37
CA MET A 238 11.26 -19.21 7.13
C MET A 238 11.67 -19.96 8.39
N GLY A 239 10.82 -20.92 8.85
CA GLY A 239 11.03 -21.72 10.05
C GLY A 239 10.84 -20.93 11.36
N ARG A 240 10.17 -19.80 11.32
CA ARG A 240 9.84 -18.97 12.48
C ARG A 240 8.34 -18.84 12.61
N GLU A 241 7.89 -18.69 13.85
CA GLU A 241 6.49 -18.39 14.15
C GLU A 241 6.26 -16.88 14.12
N ALA A 242 5.06 -16.50 13.70
CA ALA A 242 4.55 -15.14 13.85
C ALA A 242 4.09 -14.90 15.28
N THR A 243 4.08 -13.65 15.68
CA THR A 243 3.44 -13.21 16.94
C THR A 243 2.20 -12.37 16.59
N GLU A 244 1.26 -12.27 17.51
CA GLU A 244 0.04 -11.49 17.34
C GLU A 244 -0.07 -10.46 18.47
N ILE A 245 -0.48 -9.24 18.15
CA ILE A 245 -0.69 -8.17 19.13
C ILE A 245 -2.06 -7.51 18.94
N GLY A 246 -2.62 -6.97 20.04
CA GLY A 246 -3.93 -6.32 20.02
C GLY A 246 -5.07 -7.26 19.67
N TYR A 247 -4.99 -8.52 20.11
CA TYR A 247 -6.01 -9.54 19.87
C TYR A 247 -7.36 -9.14 20.46
N ASP A 248 -8.42 -9.24 19.66
CA ASP A 248 -9.80 -9.06 20.06
C ASP A 248 -10.66 -10.11 19.34
N GLU A 249 -11.23 -11.05 20.11
CA GLU A 249 -12.01 -12.17 19.57
C GLU A 249 -13.28 -11.75 18.80
N THR A 250 -13.73 -10.50 18.99
CA THR A 250 -15.02 -10.01 18.46
C THR A 250 -14.91 -9.31 17.12
N THR A 251 -13.69 -9.03 16.64
CA THR A 251 -13.48 -8.25 15.41
C THR A 251 -12.18 -8.66 14.72
N LEU A 252 -12.00 -8.21 13.47
CA LEU A 252 -10.79 -8.43 12.70
C LEU A 252 -10.04 -7.12 12.49
N ILE A 253 -8.73 -7.22 12.30
CA ILE A 253 -7.92 -6.12 11.80
C ILE A 253 -8.18 -5.96 10.30
N ALA A 254 -8.79 -4.83 9.93
CA ALA A 254 -9.09 -4.48 8.55
C ALA A 254 -7.87 -3.88 7.84
N GLN A 255 -7.16 -2.97 8.51
CA GLN A 255 -6.02 -2.24 7.96
C GLN A 255 -4.86 -2.19 8.95
N VAL A 256 -3.63 -2.21 8.42
CA VAL A 256 -2.41 -1.91 9.19
C VAL A 256 -1.59 -0.84 8.48
N ALA A 257 -0.94 0.03 9.25
CA ALA A 257 0.01 1.01 8.75
C ALA A 257 1.22 1.08 9.68
N ALA A 258 2.39 1.33 9.11
CA ALA A 258 3.62 1.51 9.88
C ALA A 258 4.58 2.44 9.15
N ALA A 259 5.50 3.05 9.89
CA ALA A 259 6.65 3.73 9.32
C ALA A 259 7.86 2.78 9.36
N PRO A 260 8.44 2.38 8.22
CA PRO A 260 9.45 1.32 8.16
C PRO A 260 10.70 1.56 9.01
N ALA A 261 11.09 2.83 9.18
CA ALA A 261 12.25 3.21 9.99
C ALA A 261 12.00 3.16 11.51
N HIS A 262 10.73 3.13 11.92
CA HIS A 262 10.30 3.23 13.32
C HIS A 262 9.72 1.91 13.83
N GLY A 263 9.58 1.80 15.14
CA GLY A 263 9.00 0.65 15.81
C GLY A 263 7.52 0.82 16.17
N ARG A 264 6.78 1.69 15.48
CA ARG A 264 5.35 1.89 15.73
C ARG A 264 4.52 1.37 14.58
N LEU A 265 3.36 0.84 14.91
CA LEU A 265 2.34 0.44 13.96
C LEU A 265 0.97 0.93 14.41
N ALA A 266 0.07 1.08 13.46
CA ALA A 266 -1.34 1.36 13.68
C ALA A 266 -2.20 0.26 13.07
N ALA A 267 -3.36 0.04 13.66
CA ALA A 267 -4.37 -0.89 13.17
C ALA A 267 -5.75 -0.23 13.16
N GLY A 268 -6.48 -0.44 12.08
CA GLY A 268 -7.88 -0.12 11.92
C GLY A 268 -8.68 -1.42 11.89
N LEU A 269 -9.79 -1.46 12.61
CA LEU A 269 -10.59 -2.65 12.85
C LEU A 269 -11.86 -2.67 11.98
N GLU A 270 -12.44 -3.85 11.79
CA GLU A 270 -13.73 -3.98 11.09
C GLU A 270 -14.92 -3.42 11.88
N ASP A 271 -14.76 -3.19 13.19
CA ASP A 271 -15.77 -2.52 14.02
C ASP A 271 -15.52 -0.99 14.16
N GLY A 272 -14.64 -0.43 13.33
CA GLY A 272 -14.41 1.02 13.23
C GLY A 272 -13.45 1.61 14.24
N ARG A 273 -12.91 0.83 15.18
CA ARG A 273 -11.89 1.32 16.12
C ARG A 273 -10.51 1.45 15.46
N VAL A 274 -9.69 2.35 15.97
CA VAL A 274 -8.31 2.57 15.52
C VAL A 274 -7.40 2.66 16.73
N TRP A 275 -6.29 1.91 16.73
CA TRP A 275 -5.26 1.96 17.77
C TRP A 275 -3.86 1.96 17.18
N TRP A 276 -2.88 2.31 18.00
CA TRP A 276 -1.46 2.15 17.70
C TRP A 276 -0.71 1.51 18.87
N ALA A 277 0.43 0.87 18.57
CA ALA A 277 1.28 0.23 19.56
C ALA A 277 2.72 0.08 19.06
N ASP A 278 3.62 -0.30 19.97
CA ASP A 278 4.92 -0.87 19.61
C ASP A 278 4.79 -2.36 19.22
N PRO A 279 5.80 -2.96 18.55
CA PRO A 279 5.74 -4.36 18.12
C PRO A 279 5.62 -5.38 19.25
N ALA A 280 5.92 -5.01 20.50
CA ALA A 280 5.74 -5.88 21.66
C ALA A 280 4.32 -5.79 22.24
N GLY A 281 3.43 -5.01 21.62
CA GLY A 281 2.06 -4.77 22.07
C GLY A 281 1.97 -3.92 23.34
N ARG A 282 3.09 -3.38 23.80
CA ARG A 282 3.12 -2.52 24.97
C ARG A 282 2.64 -1.12 24.60
N GLY A 283 1.88 -0.50 25.49
CA GLY A 283 1.39 0.86 25.27
C GLY A 283 0.36 0.96 24.16
N LEU A 284 -0.42 -0.10 23.89
CA LEU A 284 -1.55 -0.03 22.96
C LEU A 284 -2.47 1.11 23.38
N GLN A 285 -2.70 2.05 22.47
CA GLN A 285 -3.50 3.25 22.69
C GLN A 285 -4.52 3.43 21.57
N PHE A 286 -5.77 3.66 21.93
CA PHE A 286 -6.82 3.96 20.97
C PHE A 286 -6.72 5.42 20.49
N VAL A 287 -6.77 5.60 19.18
CA VAL A 287 -6.95 6.88 18.50
C VAL A 287 -8.44 7.16 18.31
N LYS A 288 -9.20 6.11 17.93
CA LYS A 288 -10.66 6.10 17.85
C LYS A 288 -11.16 4.88 18.62
N GLN A 289 -11.85 5.11 19.73
CA GLN A 289 -12.34 4.04 20.60
C GLN A 289 -13.80 3.66 20.30
N ASP A 290 -14.57 4.61 19.78
CA ASP A 290 -15.97 4.37 19.44
C ASP A 290 -16.09 3.44 18.24
N LYS A 291 -16.98 2.47 18.34
CA LYS A 291 -17.32 1.57 17.24
C LYS A 291 -18.08 2.32 16.13
N GLY A 292 -18.00 1.80 14.93
CA GLY A 292 -18.62 2.38 13.73
C GLY A 292 -18.41 1.49 12.51
N ALA A 293 -18.45 2.06 11.33
CA ALA A 293 -18.18 1.35 10.09
C ALA A 293 -16.73 0.84 10.01
N PRO A 294 -16.45 -0.23 9.26
CA PRO A 294 -15.12 -0.78 9.07
C PRO A 294 -14.10 0.27 8.58
N ILE A 295 -12.88 0.22 9.12
CA ILE A 295 -11.80 1.08 8.63
C ILE A 295 -11.35 0.61 7.24
N THR A 296 -11.47 1.49 6.25
CA THR A 296 -11.12 1.24 4.85
C THR A 296 -9.76 1.78 4.48
N ALA A 297 -9.32 2.87 5.12
CA ALA A 297 -8.03 3.49 4.85
C ALA A 297 -7.31 3.85 6.15
N LEU A 298 -6.00 3.59 6.18
CA LEU A 298 -5.15 3.87 7.33
C LEU A 298 -3.74 4.23 6.86
N ALA A 299 -3.18 5.32 7.39
CA ALA A 299 -1.81 5.72 7.12
C ALA A 299 -1.10 6.15 8.40
N MET A 300 0.22 5.93 8.43
CA MET A 300 1.13 6.47 9.43
C MET A 300 2.12 7.40 8.75
N SER A 301 2.35 8.58 9.32
CA SER A 301 3.35 9.50 8.79
C SER A 301 4.76 8.91 8.86
N SER A 302 5.66 9.34 7.99
CA SER A 302 7.03 8.81 7.89
C SER A 302 7.82 8.90 9.20
N GLY A 303 7.54 9.91 10.03
CA GLY A 303 8.11 10.08 11.37
C GLY A 303 7.41 9.30 12.48
N ALA A 304 6.40 8.48 12.16
CA ALA A 304 5.57 7.73 13.11
C ALA A 304 4.95 8.59 14.23
N ALA A 305 4.67 9.86 13.93
CA ALA A 305 4.12 10.82 14.88
C ALA A 305 2.63 11.13 14.65
N ARG A 306 2.08 10.70 13.49
CA ARG A 306 0.69 10.98 13.12
C ARG A 306 0.06 9.75 12.46
N ILE A 307 -1.26 9.61 12.65
CA ILE A 307 -2.10 8.61 12.00
C ILE A 307 -3.24 9.33 11.30
N ALA A 308 -3.51 8.95 10.05
CA ALA A 308 -4.74 9.27 9.33
C ALA A 308 -5.55 7.98 9.14
N TRP A 309 -6.83 8.03 9.39
CA TRP A 309 -7.75 6.91 9.23
C TRP A 309 -9.05 7.36 8.54
N ALA A 310 -9.72 6.43 7.88
CA ALA A 310 -11.08 6.63 7.40
C ALA A 310 -11.85 5.32 7.41
N ASP A 311 -13.18 5.41 7.54
CA ASP A 311 -14.08 4.29 7.53
C ASP A 311 -14.94 4.22 6.25
N GLU A 312 -15.74 3.18 6.15
CA GLU A 312 -16.59 2.89 4.99
C GLU A 312 -17.68 3.95 4.78
N ASP A 313 -18.13 4.60 5.85
CA ASP A 313 -19.17 5.65 5.82
C ASP A 313 -18.61 7.05 5.51
N GLY A 314 -17.30 7.16 5.19
CA GLY A 314 -16.65 8.43 4.88
C GLY A 314 -16.27 9.27 6.11
N GLN A 315 -16.37 8.72 7.33
CA GLN A 315 -15.81 9.39 8.51
C GLN A 315 -14.30 9.22 8.51
N ALA A 316 -13.57 10.29 8.74
CA ALA A 316 -12.12 10.26 8.72
C ALA A 316 -11.53 11.11 9.85
N GLY A 317 -10.27 10.86 10.18
CA GLY A 317 -9.59 11.63 11.20
C GLY A 317 -8.08 11.60 11.08
N VAL A 318 -7.46 12.62 11.67
CA VAL A 318 -6.00 12.74 11.81
C VAL A 318 -5.67 12.99 13.28
N ALA A 319 -4.76 12.18 13.80
CA ALA A 319 -4.30 12.28 15.19
C ALA A 319 -2.77 12.36 15.27
N SER A 320 -2.28 13.11 16.26
CA SER A 320 -0.88 13.05 16.70
C SER A 320 -0.73 11.99 17.79
N LEU A 321 0.43 11.32 17.84
CA LEU A 321 0.77 10.22 18.75
C LEU A 321 1.73 10.67 19.85
#